data_3474fce0fef6ece5edcbb88bf6f42637
#
_entry.id   3474fce0fef6ece5edcbb88bf6f42637
#
_cell.length_a   1.000
_cell.length_b   1.000
_cell.length_c   1.000
_cell.angle_alpha   90.00
_cell.angle_beta   90.00
_cell.angle_gamma   90.00
#
_symmetry.space_group_name_H-M   'P 1'
#
loop_
_entity.id
_entity.type
_entity.pdbx_description
1 polymer ?
#
loop_
_entity_poly.entity_id
_entity_poly.type
_entity_poly.pdbx_seq_one_letter_code
_entity_poly.pdbx_strand_id
1 'polypeptide(L)'
;MLTKDYVCGMQVNSGDNQIMYRGGAYSFCSKQCLERFQANPHLYVGMPGQKAPKQEGLSVIKQRRLRLAQPLSSSQAKVLVDALQAMMGIQAVTAEGDSVVITYDLLQATEEQIEEKLAEIGIQLGEGVAERLRRAFVHFEEECEAGNLEVHEGDIGPLLESFHRGER
;
A
#
# COMPACT_ATOMS: atom_id res chain seq x y z
N MET A 1 14.33 13.59 -16.93
CA MET A 1 13.00 14.19 -17.00
C MET A 1 12.23 13.80 -15.74
N LEU A 2 11.61 14.76 -15.07
CA LEU A 2 10.84 14.48 -13.86
C LEU A 2 9.45 13.95 -14.22
N THR A 3 9.00 12.91 -13.54
CA THR A 3 7.66 12.35 -13.63
C THR A 3 7.09 12.15 -12.23
N LYS A 4 5.80 11.89 -12.13
CA LYS A 4 5.13 11.68 -10.86
C LYS A 4 5.05 10.18 -10.53
N ASP A 5 5.42 9.82 -9.31
CA ASP A 5 5.10 8.49 -8.75
C ASP A 5 3.59 8.40 -8.47
N TYR A 6 2.90 7.47 -9.12
CA TYR A 6 1.44 7.34 -9.04
C TYR A 6 0.97 6.75 -7.71
N VAL A 7 1.85 6.13 -6.93
CA VAL A 7 1.52 5.56 -5.62
C VAL A 7 1.62 6.60 -4.52
N CYS A 8 2.77 7.25 -4.37
CA CYS A 8 3.00 8.22 -3.28
C CYS A 8 2.88 9.69 -3.70
N GLY A 9 2.88 9.98 -5.00
CA GLY A 9 2.75 11.34 -5.52
C GLY A 9 4.05 12.15 -5.59
N MET A 10 5.18 11.58 -5.21
CA MET A 10 6.49 12.25 -5.28
C MET A 10 6.96 12.45 -6.71
N GLN A 11 7.78 13.48 -6.92
CA GLN A 11 8.51 13.69 -8.17
C GLN A 11 9.73 12.78 -8.21
N VAL A 12 9.89 12.02 -9.29
CA VAL A 12 10.97 11.06 -9.50
C VAL A 12 11.61 11.25 -10.88
N ASN A 13 12.83 10.77 -11.07
CA ASN A 13 13.43 10.77 -12.39
C ASN A 13 12.82 9.63 -13.24
N SER A 14 12.52 9.94 -14.49
CA SER A 14 12.07 8.92 -15.44
C SER A 14 13.17 7.85 -15.61
N GLY A 15 12.81 6.60 -15.40
CA GLY A 15 13.72 5.46 -15.46
C GLY A 15 14.03 4.85 -14.08
N ASP A 16 13.79 5.58 -12.99
CA ASP A 16 13.96 5.02 -11.64
C ASP A 16 12.82 4.02 -11.35
N ASN A 17 13.16 2.82 -10.85
CA ASN A 17 12.19 1.76 -10.55
C ASN A 17 11.05 1.68 -11.58
N GLN A 18 11.42 1.56 -12.87
CA GLN A 18 10.49 1.72 -13.99
C GLN A 18 9.77 0.41 -14.35
N ILE A 19 8.51 0.53 -14.74
CA ILE A 19 7.75 -0.55 -15.37
C ILE A 19 6.99 -0.04 -16.60
N MET A 20 6.84 -0.92 -17.58
CA MET A 20 5.94 -0.70 -18.73
C MET A 20 4.59 -1.32 -18.41
N TYR A 21 3.54 -0.53 -18.50
CA TYR A 21 2.17 -1.00 -18.27
C TYR A 21 1.19 -0.37 -19.28
N ARG A 22 0.45 -1.19 -20.03
CA ARG A 22 -0.51 -0.76 -21.07
C ARG A 22 0.03 0.29 -22.04
N GLY A 23 1.29 0.14 -22.45
CA GLY A 23 1.97 1.04 -23.40
C GLY A 23 2.50 2.34 -22.77
N GLY A 24 2.34 2.55 -21.46
CA GLY A 24 2.92 3.66 -20.71
C GLY A 24 4.11 3.23 -19.88
N ALA A 25 5.08 4.13 -19.69
CA ALA A 25 6.21 3.94 -18.78
C ALA A 25 5.92 4.64 -17.45
N TYR A 26 6.03 3.91 -16.36
CA TYR A 26 5.79 4.39 -14.99
C TYR A 26 7.07 4.28 -14.18
N SER A 27 7.43 5.33 -13.46
CA SER A 27 8.62 5.38 -12.60
C SER A 27 8.21 5.64 -11.16
N PHE A 28 8.92 5.05 -10.21
CA PHE A 28 8.59 5.07 -8.80
C PHE A 28 9.77 5.49 -7.94
N CYS A 29 9.48 6.11 -6.79
CA CYS A 29 10.49 6.58 -5.86
C CYS A 29 11.26 5.45 -5.17
N SER A 30 10.67 4.26 -5.09
CA SER A 30 11.20 3.10 -4.38
C SER A 30 10.65 1.80 -4.93
N LYS A 31 11.31 0.70 -4.54
CA LYS A 31 10.81 -0.66 -4.78
C LYS A 31 9.42 -0.88 -4.16
N GLN A 32 9.18 -0.32 -2.96
CA GLN A 32 7.88 -0.39 -2.29
C GLN A 32 6.74 0.14 -3.18
N CYS A 33 6.90 1.33 -3.76
CA CYS A 33 5.89 1.91 -4.64
C CYS A 33 5.72 1.11 -5.93
N LEU A 34 6.82 0.62 -6.52
CA LEU A 34 6.77 -0.25 -7.69
C LEU A 34 5.96 -1.53 -7.42
N GLU A 35 6.25 -2.23 -6.34
CA GLU A 35 5.55 -3.47 -5.95
C GLU A 35 4.07 -3.20 -5.65
N ARG A 36 3.79 -2.10 -5.00
CA ARG A 36 2.41 -1.69 -4.71
C ARG A 36 1.61 -1.42 -5.98
N PHE A 37 2.22 -0.75 -6.96
CA PHE A 37 1.62 -0.55 -8.29
C PHE A 37 1.41 -1.86 -9.03
N GLN A 38 2.40 -2.75 -9.04
CA GLN A 38 2.33 -4.05 -9.73
C GLN A 38 1.20 -4.94 -9.19
N ALA A 39 0.98 -4.91 -7.88
CA ALA A 39 -0.07 -5.72 -7.25
C ALA A 39 -1.47 -5.27 -7.68
N ASN A 40 -1.73 -3.96 -7.74
CA ASN A 40 -3.04 -3.39 -8.05
C ASN A 40 -2.93 -2.12 -8.90
N PRO A 41 -2.59 -2.22 -10.20
CA PRO A 41 -2.35 -1.05 -11.04
C PRO A 41 -3.56 -0.10 -11.15
N HIS A 42 -4.77 -0.64 -11.12
CA HIS A 42 -6.02 0.11 -11.26
C HIS A 42 -6.49 0.82 -9.99
N LEU A 43 -5.72 0.75 -8.90
CA LEU A 43 -5.84 1.70 -7.79
C LEU A 43 -5.26 3.08 -8.15
N TYR A 44 -4.33 3.13 -9.11
CA TYR A 44 -3.51 4.31 -9.45
C TYR A 44 -3.74 4.83 -10.86
N VAL A 45 -4.09 3.94 -11.78
CA VAL A 45 -4.36 4.25 -13.19
C VAL A 45 -5.80 3.89 -13.50
N GLY A 46 -6.59 4.88 -13.90
CA GLY A 46 -7.99 4.69 -14.24
C GLY A 46 -8.20 3.96 -15.57
N MET A 47 -9.46 3.73 -15.85
CA MET A 47 -9.94 3.23 -17.14
C MET A 47 -10.51 4.38 -17.97
N PRO A 48 -10.71 4.23 -19.28
CA PRO A 48 -11.39 5.23 -20.09
C PRO A 48 -12.75 5.64 -19.48
N GLY A 49 -12.88 6.92 -19.14
CA GLY A 49 -14.09 7.47 -18.52
C GLY A 49 -14.22 7.27 -17.01
N GLN A 50 -13.26 6.60 -16.37
CA GLN A 50 -13.29 6.32 -14.93
C GLN A 50 -11.90 6.58 -14.30
N LYS A 51 -11.87 7.44 -13.27
CA LYS A 51 -10.64 7.68 -12.50
C LYS A 51 -10.35 6.52 -11.55
N ALA A 52 -9.08 6.29 -11.31
CA ALA A 52 -8.65 5.37 -10.27
C ALA A 52 -8.92 5.94 -8.86
N PRO A 53 -9.11 5.09 -7.84
CA PRO A 53 -9.34 5.54 -6.46
C PRO A 53 -8.29 6.53 -5.95
N LYS A 54 -7.02 6.29 -6.23
CA LYS A 54 -5.94 7.21 -5.85
C LYS A 54 -6.01 8.56 -6.57
N GLN A 55 -6.46 8.58 -7.81
CA GLN A 55 -6.66 9.82 -8.58
C GLN A 55 -7.83 10.66 -8.02
N GLU A 56 -8.80 10.00 -7.37
CA GLU A 56 -9.91 10.65 -6.68
C GLU A 56 -9.56 11.09 -5.24
N GLY A 57 -8.35 10.82 -4.79
CA GLY A 57 -7.87 11.20 -3.46
C GLY A 57 -8.23 10.21 -2.35
N LEU A 58 -8.63 8.97 -2.70
CA LEU A 58 -8.92 7.95 -1.71
C LEU A 58 -7.67 7.59 -0.89
N SER A 59 -7.85 7.46 0.40
CA SER A 59 -6.91 6.80 1.33
C SER A 59 -7.67 5.77 2.15
N VAL A 60 -7.01 4.67 2.44
CA VAL A 60 -7.57 3.58 3.25
C VAL A 60 -6.65 3.36 4.45
N ILE A 61 -7.00 4.00 5.55
CA ILE A 61 -6.16 4.01 6.75
C ILE A 61 -6.39 2.74 7.55
N LYS A 62 -5.30 2.02 7.79
CA LYS A 62 -5.26 0.82 8.63
C LYS A 62 -4.44 1.07 9.88
N GLN A 63 -4.83 0.46 10.99
CA GLN A 63 -4.03 0.37 12.19
C GLN A 63 -3.84 -1.10 12.54
N ARG A 64 -2.60 -1.51 12.67
CA ARG A 64 -2.24 -2.91 12.99
C ARG A 64 -1.28 -2.94 14.17
N ARG A 65 -1.39 -4.02 14.94
CA ARG A 65 -0.46 -4.36 15.99
C ARG A 65 0.31 -5.61 15.59
N LEU A 66 1.62 -5.49 15.54
CA LEU A 66 2.53 -6.60 15.31
C LEU A 66 3.20 -7.00 16.63
N ARG A 67 3.26 -8.30 16.91
CA ARG A 67 3.99 -8.85 18.04
C ARG A 67 5.38 -9.27 17.59
N LEU A 68 6.38 -8.83 18.34
CA LEU A 68 7.78 -9.15 18.10
C LEU A 68 8.18 -10.42 18.84
N ALA A 69 9.22 -11.10 18.35
CA ALA A 69 9.75 -12.30 19.00
C ALA A 69 10.36 -11.99 20.37
N GLN A 70 10.91 -10.79 20.53
CA GLN A 70 11.56 -10.33 21.77
C GLN A 70 11.27 -8.86 22.03
N PRO A 71 11.27 -8.43 23.30
CA PRO A 71 11.18 -7.02 23.63
C PRO A 71 12.34 -6.21 23.04
N LEU A 72 12.08 -4.98 22.62
CA LEU A 72 13.08 -4.09 22.05
C LEU A 72 13.82 -3.30 23.15
N SER A 73 15.13 -3.14 22.96
CA SER A 73 15.88 -2.09 23.65
C SER A 73 15.50 -0.71 23.12
N SER A 74 15.83 0.36 23.88
CA SER A 74 15.53 1.74 23.45
C SER A 74 16.19 2.08 22.09
N SER A 75 17.40 1.59 21.84
CA SER A 75 18.10 1.79 20.57
C SER A 75 17.44 1.03 19.41
N GLN A 76 17.02 -0.21 19.64
CA GLN A 76 16.29 -0.99 18.63
C GLN A 76 14.91 -0.38 18.32
N ALA A 77 14.19 0.08 19.33
CA ALA A 77 12.91 0.76 19.16
C ALA A 77 13.06 2.03 18.28
N LYS A 78 14.12 2.81 18.50
CA LYS A 78 14.41 3.99 17.67
C LYS A 78 14.70 3.60 16.23
N VAL A 79 15.56 2.62 15.99
CA VAL A 79 15.89 2.15 14.63
C VAL A 79 14.63 1.67 13.91
N LEU A 80 13.77 0.92 14.61
CA LEU A 80 12.52 0.43 14.06
C LEU A 80 11.59 1.59 13.66
N VAL A 81 11.36 2.54 14.56
CA VAL A 81 10.49 3.69 14.31
C VAL A 81 11.02 4.52 13.13
N ASP A 82 12.32 4.83 13.11
CA ASP A 82 12.94 5.60 12.04
C ASP A 82 12.82 4.87 10.68
N ALA A 83 13.05 3.55 10.65
CA ALA A 83 12.96 2.75 9.44
C ALA A 83 11.52 2.67 8.89
N LEU A 84 10.54 2.46 9.76
CA LEU A 84 9.13 2.39 9.33
C LEU A 84 8.61 3.77 8.91
N GLN A 85 8.95 4.83 9.61
CA GLN A 85 8.54 6.19 9.24
C GLN A 85 9.14 6.64 7.89
N ALA A 86 10.25 6.07 7.47
CA ALA A 86 10.85 6.31 6.15
C ALA A 86 10.08 5.63 5.00
N MET A 87 9.21 4.66 5.29
CA MET A 87 8.36 4.02 4.28
C MET A 87 7.26 4.95 3.82
N MET A 88 6.88 4.85 2.53
CA MET A 88 5.72 5.57 2.00
C MET A 88 4.43 5.06 2.64
N GLY A 89 3.52 5.98 2.97
CA GLY A 89 2.21 5.66 3.51
C GLY A 89 2.14 5.41 5.02
N ILE A 90 3.27 5.34 5.72
CA ILE A 90 3.29 5.19 7.18
C ILE A 90 2.97 6.53 7.81
N GLN A 91 1.92 6.57 8.65
CA GLN A 91 1.45 7.78 9.32
C GLN A 91 1.89 7.86 10.77
N ALA A 92 1.89 6.74 11.50
CA ALA A 92 2.29 6.68 12.90
C ALA A 92 2.88 5.31 13.24
N VAL A 93 3.89 5.32 14.10
CA VAL A 93 4.52 4.12 14.65
C VAL A 93 4.73 4.30 16.14
N THR A 94 4.27 3.33 16.94
CA THR A 94 4.52 3.27 18.38
C THR A 94 5.08 1.89 18.73
N ALA A 95 6.24 1.86 19.36
CA ALA A 95 6.89 0.62 19.79
C ALA A 95 6.99 0.56 21.32
N GLU A 96 6.40 -0.43 21.93
CA GLU A 96 6.41 -0.66 23.37
C GLU A 96 6.63 -2.15 23.69
N GLY A 97 7.69 -2.45 24.43
CA GLY A 97 8.01 -3.83 24.82
C GLY A 97 8.23 -4.72 23.59
N ASP A 98 7.40 -5.72 23.44
CA ASP A 98 7.39 -6.68 22.32
C ASP A 98 6.29 -6.37 21.27
N SER A 99 5.72 -5.18 21.31
CA SER A 99 4.57 -4.81 20.48
C SER A 99 4.85 -3.53 19.69
N VAL A 100 4.45 -3.51 18.43
CA VAL A 100 4.50 -2.34 17.55
C VAL A 100 3.10 -2.07 17.02
N VAL A 101 2.63 -0.84 17.17
CA VAL A 101 1.38 -0.37 16.56
C VAL A 101 1.71 0.57 15.41
N ILE A 102 1.17 0.29 14.24
CA ILE A 102 1.48 1.01 13.00
C ILE A 102 0.17 1.47 12.38
N THR A 103 0.12 2.75 11.99
CA THR A 103 -0.97 3.33 11.20
C THR A 103 -0.44 3.67 9.82
N TYR A 104 -1.10 3.20 8.77
CA TYR A 104 -0.65 3.35 7.40
C TYR A 104 -1.82 3.41 6.42
N ASP A 105 -1.54 3.95 5.22
CA ASP A 105 -2.46 3.97 4.10
C ASP A 105 -2.25 2.71 3.23
N LEU A 106 -3.25 1.85 3.15
CA LEU A 106 -3.21 0.61 2.37
C LEU A 106 -2.90 0.85 0.88
N LEU A 107 -3.25 2.01 0.35
CA LEU A 107 -2.92 2.37 -1.04
C LEU A 107 -1.43 2.64 -1.26
N GLN A 108 -0.63 2.81 -0.20
CA GLN A 108 0.80 3.09 -0.30
C GLN A 108 1.67 2.00 0.34
N ALA A 109 1.18 1.32 1.36
CA ALA A 109 1.88 0.25 2.07
C ALA A 109 0.94 -0.87 2.47
N THR A 110 1.44 -2.09 2.52
CA THR A 110 0.74 -3.27 3.06
C THR A 110 1.42 -3.77 4.32
N GLU A 111 0.70 -4.54 5.15
CA GLU A 111 1.31 -5.20 6.33
C GLU A 111 2.48 -6.10 5.90
N GLU A 112 2.35 -6.82 4.78
CA GLU A 112 3.43 -7.65 4.24
C GLU A 112 4.71 -6.86 3.96
N GLN A 113 4.60 -5.68 3.31
CA GLN A 113 5.76 -4.81 3.08
C GLN A 113 6.36 -4.25 4.36
N ILE A 114 5.54 -4.01 5.38
CA ILE A 114 5.98 -3.58 6.71
C ILE A 114 6.77 -4.72 7.39
N GLU A 115 6.27 -5.96 7.31
CA GLU A 115 6.96 -7.14 7.84
C GLU A 115 8.30 -7.37 7.14
N GLU A 116 8.37 -7.22 5.81
CA GLU A 116 9.61 -7.30 5.05
C GLU A 116 10.63 -6.25 5.52
N LYS A 117 10.16 -5.02 5.78
CA LYS A 117 11.02 -3.95 6.30
C LYS A 117 11.57 -4.26 7.69
N LEU A 118 10.78 -4.83 8.57
CA LEU A 118 11.23 -5.27 9.89
C LEU A 118 12.29 -6.37 9.77
N ALA A 119 12.10 -7.32 8.86
CA ALA A 119 13.09 -8.36 8.58
C ALA A 119 14.41 -7.79 8.04
N GLU A 120 14.36 -6.80 7.15
CA GLU A 120 15.55 -6.14 6.60
C GLU A 120 16.41 -5.48 7.69
N ILE A 121 15.79 -4.91 8.72
CA ILE A 121 16.51 -4.29 9.86
C ILE A 121 16.83 -5.27 10.99
N GLY A 122 16.59 -6.57 10.80
CA GLY A 122 16.94 -7.63 11.73
C GLY A 122 15.97 -7.81 12.90
N ILE A 123 14.75 -7.28 12.81
CA ILE A 123 13.71 -7.44 13.83
C ILE A 123 12.82 -8.63 13.46
N GLN A 124 12.74 -9.61 14.35
CA GLN A 124 11.95 -10.81 14.17
C GLN A 124 10.55 -10.65 14.76
N LEU A 125 9.55 -11.12 14.02
CA LEU A 125 8.17 -11.21 14.47
C LEU A 125 7.93 -12.47 15.29
N GLY A 126 6.89 -12.45 16.14
CA GLY A 126 6.47 -13.62 16.90
C GLY A 126 6.10 -14.79 15.99
N GLU A 127 6.64 -15.97 16.28
CA GLU A 127 6.50 -17.18 15.43
C GLU A 127 5.42 -18.16 15.92
N GLY A 128 4.65 -17.80 16.95
CA GLY A 128 3.53 -18.62 17.43
C GLY A 128 2.50 -18.89 16.31
N VAL A 129 1.88 -20.07 16.33
CA VAL A 129 0.88 -20.48 15.31
C VAL A 129 -0.24 -19.45 15.20
N ALA A 130 -0.73 -18.95 16.33
CA ALA A 130 -1.79 -17.93 16.34
C ALA A 130 -1.35 -16.61 15.67
N GLU A 131 -0.11 -16.15 15.94
CA GLU A 131 0.43 -14.93 15.33
C GLU A 131 0.66 -15.09 13.83
N ARG A 132 1.14 -16.24 13.39
CA ARG A 132 1.33 -16.55 11.97
C ARG A 132 0.00 -16.60 11.22
N LEU A 133 -1.02 -17.25 11.78
CA LEU A 133 -2.35 -17.30 11.20
C LEU A 133 -2.99 -15.91 11.12
N ARG A 134 -2.82 -15.11 12.17
CA ARG A 134 -3.35 -13.74 12.20
C ARG A 134 -2.72 -12.88 11.09
N ARG A 135 -1.40 -12.92 10.90
CA ARG A 135 -0.74 -12.19 9.82
C ARG A 135 -1.18 -12.68 8.44
N ALA A 136 -1.25 -13.99 8.22
CA ALA A 136 -1.74 -14.55 6.97
C ALA A 136 -3.18 -14.11 6.65
N PHE A 137 -4.03 -14.02 7.66
CA PHE A 137 -5.40 -13.51 7.51
C PHE A 137 -5.42 -12.02 7.13
N VAL A 138 -4.59 -11.20 7.77
CA VAL A 138 -4.47 -9.77 7.43
C VAL A 138 -3.96 -9.56 6.01
N HIS A 139 -2.94 -10.32 5.58
CA HIS A 139 -2.45 -10.26 4.20
C HIS A 139 -3.57 -10.55 3.19
N PHE A 140 -4.32 -11.61 3.44
CA PHE A 140 -5.47 -11.98 2.60
C PHE A 140 -6.58 -10.91 2.61
N GLU A 141 -6.92 -10.35 3.78
CA GLU A 141 -7.89 -9.27 3.92
C GLU A 141 -7.46 -8.03 3.12
N GLU A 142 -6.21 -7.61 3.23
CA GLU A 142 -5.68 -6.46 2.50
C GLU A 142 -5.63 -6.69 0.99
N GLU A 143 -5.25 -7.89 0.54
CA GLU A 143 -5.27 -8.25 -0.87
C GLU A 143 -6.70 -8.20 -1.44
N CYS A 144 -7.66 -8.76 -0.75
CA CYS A 144 -9.07 -8.71 -1.15
C CYS A 144 -9.62 -7.29 -1.17
N GLU A 145 -9.33 -6.49 -0.15
CA GLU A 145 -9.78 -5.09 -0.06
C GLU A 145 -9.19 -4.25 -1.19
N ALA A 146 -7.89 -4.36 -1.44
CA ALA A 146 -7.23 -3.66 -2.52
C ALA A 146 -7.78 -4.07 -3.90
N GLY A 147 -7.99 -5.37 -4.12
CA GLY A 147 -8.59 -5.87 -5.35
C GLY A 147 -10.02 -5.39 -5.58
N ASN A 148 -10.82 -5.29 -4.52
CA ASN A 148 -12.20 -4.79 -4.60
C ASN A 148 -12.27 -3.27 -4.86
N LEU A 149 -11.24 -2.53 -4.52
CA LEU A 149 -11.15 -1.09 -4.77
C LEU A 149 -10.68 -0.75 -6.19
N GLU A 150 -10.04 -1.68 -6.89
CA GLU A 150 -9.59 -1.46 -8.26
C GLU A 150 -10.75 -1.19 -9.20
N VAL A 151 -10.58 -0.24 -10.13
CA VAL A 151 -11.53 -0.05 -11.22
C VAL A 151 -11.37 -1.14 -12.28
N HIS A 152 -12.48 -1.71 -12.71
CA HIS A 152 -12.51 -2.81 -13.67
C HIS A 152 -13.16 -2.39 -15.00
N GLU A 153 -12.73 -3.02 -16.08
CA GLU A 153 -13.37 -2.86 -17.39
C GLU A 153 -14.80 -3.41 -17.32
N GLY A 154 -15.80 -2.53 -17.38
CA GLY A 154 -17.22 -2.93 -17.27
C GLY A 154 -18.01 -2.21 -16.19
N ASP A 155 -17.37 -1.50 -15.25
CA ASP A 155 -18.07 -0.69 -14.23
C ASP A 155 -18.78 0.56 -14.80
N ILE A 156 -18.77 0.74 -16.11
CA ILE A 156 -19.42 1.86 -16.82
C ILE A 156 -20.93 1.60 -17.02
N GLY A 157 -21.41 0.41 -16.67
CA GLY A 157 -22.80 -0.03 -16.92
C GLY A 157 -23.90 0.86 -16.30
N PRO A 158 -23.81 1.31 -15.04
CA PRO A 158 -24.88 2.08 -14.41
C PRO A 158 -25.00 3.53 -14.88
N LEU A 159 -23.92 4.13 -15.41
CA LEU A 159 -23.93 5.56 -15.80
C LEU A 159 -24.59 5.81 -17.17
N LEU A 160 -24.58 4.84 -18.06
CA LEU A 160 -25.21 4.97 -19.38
C LEU A 160 -26.74 4.79 -19.35
N GLU A 161 -27.27 4.05 -18.37
CA GLU A 161 -28.72 3.90 -18.23
C GLU A 161 -29.44 5.16 -17.71
N SER A 162 -28.71 6.05 -17.02
CA SER A 162 -29.29 7.30 -16.53
C SER A 162 -29.47 8.37 -17.61
N PHE A 163 -28.71 8.29 -18.70
CA PHE A 163 -28.82 9.25 -19.82
C PHE A 163 -29.95 8.93 -20.80
N HIS A 164 -30.49 7.71 -20.81
CA HIS A 164 -31.57 7.32 -21.72
C HIS A 164 -32.99 7.49 -21.13
N ARG A 165 -33.13 7.96 -19.89
CA ARG A 165 -34.41 8.20 -19.23
C ARG A 165 -34.89 9.65 -19.24
N GLY A 166 -34.21 10.55 -19.93
CA GLY A 166 -34.49 11.97 -19.96
C GLY A 166 -35.27 12.48 -21.18
N GLU A 167 -35.66 11.62 -22.12
CA GLU A 167 -36.44 12.03 -23.29
C GLU A 167 -37.73 11.19 -23.41
N ARG A 168 -38.77 11.65 -22.70
CA ARG A 168 -40.19 11.50 -23.06
C ARG A 168 -41.00 12.62 -22.46
#